data_17d0d33f9367f57cfa7013ef3e598629
#
_entry.id   17d0d33f9367f57cfa7013ef3e598629
#
_cell.length_a   1.000
_cell.length_b   1.000
_cell.length_c   1.000
_cell.angle_alpha   90.00
_cell.angle_beta   90.00
_cell.angle_gamma   90.00
#
_symmetry.space_group_name_H-M   'P 1'
#
loop_
_entity.id
_entity.type
_entity.pdbx_description
1 polymer ?
#
loop_
_entity_poly.entity_id
_entity_poly.type
_entity_poly.pdbx_seq_one_letter_code
_entity_poly.pdbx_strand_id
1 'polypeptide(L)'
;MTFRACFMLLGGLLSALSRLPSLLALDSSPNSQIVAPCEIRIVDRQTGWPVPMIEVETTNQLKFVSDNAGRIALDAPELMGVATWLNVRGHGYSVPKDGFGYRGVRVVPEAGGKISIAVDRDQLAMRLGRLTGAGLFAESQKLGYELDWKESGVMGCDSVQNAMHLGKRFWAWGDTNLPNYPLGRFHMTGATTLHSDSLPVLPPVRVAYQYFREPDTRPSNLAEFPGDGPTWLSGLVSLPGHDGAYKLVASYSKIRPPMTEYERGLCVLSLIHI
;
A
#
# COMPACT_ATOMS: atom_id res chain seq x y z
N MET A 1 -59.18 41.00 -8.13
CA MET A 1 -60.52 40.56 -8.57
C MET A 1 -60.72 39.15 -8.10
N THR A 2 -61.47 39.09 -7.04
CA THR A 2 -62.67 38.25 -6.75
C THR A 2 -62.42 36.75 -6.66
N PHE A 3 -62.36 36.21 -5.43
CA PHE A 3 -63.44 35.56 -4.62
C PHE A 3 -64.12 34.41 -5.35
N ARG A 4 -64.13 33.23 -4.81
CA ARG A 4 -65.11 32.70 -3.83
C ARG A 4 -64.79 31.30 -3.34
N ALA A 5 -65.01 31.14 -2.07
CA ALA A 5 -65.20 29.92 -1.29
C ALA A 5 -66.58 29.31 -1.51
N CYS A 6 -66.74 28.01 -1.19
CA CYS A 6 -67.92 27.39 -0.56
C CYS A 6 -67.60 25.92 -0.26
N PHE A 7 -67.54 25.50 0.96
CA PHE A 7 -68.43 25.02 1.98
C PHE A 7 -69.01 23.62 1.76
N MET A 8 -68.60 22.76 2.70
CA MET A 8 -69.25 21.70 3.48
C MET A 8 -70.18 20.69 2.76
N LEU A 9 -69.93 19.41 3.11
CA LEU A 9 -70.92 18.66 3.89
C LEU A 9 -70.31 17.36 4.47
N LEU A 10 -70.68 17.15 5.71
CA LEU A 10 -70.49 15.96 6.57
C LEU A 10 -71.16 14.71 5.97
N GLY A 11 -70.55 13.57 6.21
CA GLY A 11 -71.23 12.29 6.11
C GLY A 11 -70.39 11.21 6.74
N GLY A 12 -70.68 10.86 8.00
CA GLY A 12 -70.02 9.82 8.74
C GLY A 12 -70.41 8.44 8.27
N LEU A 13 -69.65 7.47 8.57
CA LEU A 13 -70.02 6.20 9.24
C LEU A 13 -69.03 5.06 8.91
N LEU A 14 -68.78 4.39 9.97
CA LEU A 14 -68.44 2.99 10.20
C LEU A 14 -66.99 2.55 10.05
N SER A 15 -66.45 2.41 11.22
CA SER A 15 -65.33 1.53 11.59
C SER A 15 -65.50 0.10 11.06
N ALA A 16 -64.51 -0.33 10.27
CA ALA A 16 -64.22 -1.74 10.12
C ALA A 16 -62.76 -1.91 10.48
N LEU A 17 -62.49 -2.34 11.70
CA LEU A 17 -61.19 -2.86 12.11
C LEU A 17 -60.91 -4.16 11.35
N SER A 18 -60.21 -4.09 10.24
CA SER A 18 -59.55 -5.25 9.68
C SER A 18 -58.17 -5.36 10.33
N ARG A 19 -58.04 -6.33 11.25
CA ARG A 19 -56.76 -6.78 11.78
C ARG A 19 -55.96 -7.36 10.61
N LEU A 20 -54.98 -6.61 10.11
CA LEU A 20 -53.94 -7.15 9.31
C LEU A 20 -53.04 -8.03 10.19
N PRO A 21 -52.76 -9.28 9.79
CA PRO A 21 -51.80 -10.09 10.50
C PRO A 21 -50.45 -9.39 10.40
N SER A 22 -49.82 -9.16 11.55
CA SER A 22 -48.40 -8.77 11.61
C SER A 22 -47.59 -9.78 10.86
N LEU A 23 -47.14 -9.43 9.66
CA LEU A 23 -46.01 -10.12 9.06
C LEU A 23 -44.85 -9.93 10.04
N LEU A 24 -44.54 -10.96 10.79
CA LEU A 24 -43.24 -11.12 11.43
C LEU A 24 -42.22 -11.04 10.30
N ALA A 25 -41.59 -9.87 10.18
CA ALA A 25 -40.36 -9.75 9.38
C ALA A 25 -39.41 -10.77 10.00
N LEU A 26 -39.19 -11.85 9.28
CA LEU A 26 -38.03 -12.70 9.49
C LEU A 26 -36.81 -11.80 9.23
N ASP A 27 -36.23 -11.31 10.30
CA ASP A 27 -34.93 -10.66 10.32
C ASP A 27 -33.88 -11.72 10.07
N SER A 28 -33.82 -12.19 8.84
CA SER A 28 -32.75 -13.04 8.33
C SER A 28 -31.66 -12.13 7.77
N SER A 29 -31.07 -11.33 8.64
CA SER A 29 -29.71 -10.87 8.38
C SER A 29 -28.86 -12.14 8.32
N PRO A 30 -28.27 -12.51 7.18
CA PRO A 30 -27.29 -13.57 7.20
C PRO A 30 -26.19 -13.08 8.13
N ASN A 31 -26.05 -13.76 9.25
CA ASN A 31 -24.89 -13.61 10.12
C ASN A 31 -23.70 -14.00 9.26
N SER A 32 -23.12 -13.03 8.55
CA SER A 32 -21.92 -13.23 7.77
C SER A 32 -20.81 -13.49 8.79
N GLN A 33 -20.68 -14.76 9.17
CA GLN A 33 -19.51 -15.18 9.93
C GLN A 33 -18.30 -14.74 9.12
N ILE A 34 -17.52 -13.81 9.66
CA ILE A 34 -16.26 -13.41 9.09
C ILE A 34 -15.39 -14.65 9.08
N VAL A 35 -15.24 -15.24 7.90
CA VAL A 35 -14.37 -16.41 7.72
C VAL A 35 -12.94 -15.95 7.81
N ALA A 36 -12.16 -16.57 8.70
CA ALA A 36 -10.76 -16.25 8.84
C ALA A 36 -10.00 -16.54 7.53
N PRO A 37 -9.16 -15.62 7.03
CA PRO A 37 -8.41 -15.85 5.80
C PRO A 37 -7.43 -17.03 5.93
N CYS A 38 -7.16 -17.72 4.83
CA CYS A 38 -6.09 -18.70 4.75
C CYS A 38 -4.76 -17.99 4.49
N GLU A 39 -3.75 -18.23 5.32
CA GLU A 39 -2.40 -17.70 5.12
C GLU A 39 -1.70 -18.49 4.00
N ILE A 40 -1.31 -17.81 2.91
CA ILE A 40 -0.38 -18.37 1.91
C ILE A 40 0.98 -17.72 2.12
N ARG A 41 2.03 -18.55 2.29
CA ARG A 41 3.42 -18.11 2.38
C ARG A 41 4.14 -18.44 1.09
N ILE A 42 4.67 -17.41 0.44
CA ILE A 42 5.53 -17.55 -0.75
C ILE A 42 6.98 -17.51 -0.30
N VAL A 43 7.73 -18.56 -0.63
CA VAL A 43 9.14 -18.71 -0.24
C VAL A 43 10.01 -19.07 -1.44
N ASP A 44 11.23 -18.56 -1.47
CA ASP A 44 12.27 -19.00 -2.39
C ASP A 44 12.68 -20.44 -2.02
N ARG A 45 12.62 -21.36 -2.98
CA ARG A 45 12.87 -22.78 -2.74
C ARG A 45 14.28 -23.07 -2.24
N GLN A 46 15.26 -22.27 -2.65
CA GLN A 46 16.66 -22.50 -2.32
C GLN A 46 17.03 -21.96 -0.94
N THR A 47 16.50 -20.77 -0.59
CA THR A 47 16.90 -20.05 0.62
C THR A 47 15.89 -20.17 1.75
N GLY A 48 14.63 -20.50 1.45
CA GLY A 48 13.51 -20.43 2.39
C GLY A 48 13.07 -19.00 2.71
N TRP A 49 13.67 -17.99 2.08
CA TRP A 49 13.33 -16.60 2.33
C TRP A 49 11.96 -16.23 1.75
N PRO A 50 11.24 -15.32 2.42
CA PRO A 50 9.98 -14.82 1.88
C PRO A 50 10.22 -14.07 0.57
N VAL A 51 9.32 -14.27 -0.39
CA VAL A 51 9.39 -13.59 -1.70
C VAL A 51 8.22 -12.62 -1.81
N PRO A 52 8.47 -11.29 -1.79
CA PRO A 52 7.44 -10.29 -1.98
C PRO A 52 7.03 -10.14 -3.43
N MET A 53 5.84 -9.55 -3.65
CA MET A 53 5.30 -9.19 -4.96
C MET A 53 5.14 -10.39 -5.91
N ILE A 54 4.80 -11.55 -5.39
CA ILE A 54 4.32 -12.68 -6.17
C ILE A 54 2.80 -12.57 -6.27
N GLU A 55 2.31 -12.53 -7.49
CA GLU A 55 0.88 -12.58 -7.78
C GLU A 55 0.40 -14.02 -7.77
N VAL A 56 -0.67 -14.25 -7.03
CA VAL A 56 -1.43 -15.50 -7.02
C VAL A 56 -2.82 -15.19 -7.55
N GLU A 57 -3.24 -15.88 -8.59
CA GLU A 57 -4.50 -15.63 -9.28
C GLU A 57 -5.34 -16.91 -9.37
N THR A 58 -6.58 -16.84 -8.94
CA THR A 58 -7.55 -17.93 -9.06
C THR A 58 -8.05 -18.10 -10.50
N THR A 59 -8.71 -19.20 -10.81
CA THR A 59 -9.30 -19.43 -12.14
C THR A 59 -10.40 -18.43 -12.51
N ASN A 60 -11.06 -17.82 -11.52
CA ASN A 60 -12.03 -16.74 -11.71
C ASN A 60 -11.41 -15.33 -11.58
N GLN A 61 -10.08 -15.23 -11.74
CA GLN A 61 -9.33 -13.98 -11.86
C GLN A 61 -9.25 -13.11 -10.58
N LEU A 62 -9.53 -13.66 -9.41
CA LEU A 62 -9.20 -12.98 -8.16
C LEU A 62 -7.68 -12.98 -7.97
N LYS A 63 -7.13 -11.81 -7.67
CA LYS A 63 -5.69 -11.60 -7.56
C LYS A 63 -5.29 -11.22 -6.16
N PHE A 64 -4.23 -11.83 -5.70
CA PHE A 64 -3.59 -11.56 -4.42
C PHE A 64 -2.09 -11.37 -4.66
N VAL A 65 -1.46 -10.49 -3.89
CA VAL A 65 -0.03 -10.20 -4.05
C VAL A 65 0.67 -10.33 -2.69
N SER A 66 1.75 -11.09 -2.65
CA SER A 66 2.50 -11.28 -1.42
C SER A 66 3.16 -9.98 -0.94
N ASP A 67 3.09 -9.73 0.36
CA ASP A 67 3.78 -8.63 1.04
C ASP A 67 5.29 -8.91 1.25
N ASN A 68 6.01 -8.02 1.92
CA ASN A 68 7.44 -8.18 2.19
C ASN A 68 7.77 -9.41 3.04
N ALA A 69 6.81 -9.93 3.81
CA ALA A 69 6.95 -11.18 4.55
C ALA A 69 6.59 -12.41 3.73
N GLY A 70 6.34 -12.23 2.41
CA GLY A 70 5.92 -13.29 1.50
C GLY A 70 4.52 -13.82 1.81
N ARG A 71 3.69 -13.07 2.55
CA ARG A 71 2.35 -13.52 2.96
C ARG A 71 1.27 -12.97 2.06
N ILE A 72 0.24 -13.78 1.91
CA ILE A 72 -1.04 -13.45 1.29
C ILE A 72 -2.13 -13.90 2.26
N ALA A 73 -3.09 -13.03 2.53
CA ALA A 73 -4.33 -13.36 3.21
C ALA A 73 -5.38 -13.71 2.15
N LEU A 74 -5.56 -15.00 1.89
CA LEU A 74 -6.60 -15.46 0.98
C LEU A 74 -7.96 -15.38 1.69
N ASP A 75 -8.71 -14.34 1.42
CA ASP A 75 -9.98 -13.98 2.06
C ASP A 75 -11.20 -14.24 1.14
N ALA A 76 -11.17 -15.35 0.42
CA ALA A 76 -12.24 -15.81 -0.47
C ALA A 76 -13.02 -16.98 0.18
N PRO A 77 -14.12 -16.69 0.92
CA PRO A 77 -14.85 -17.70 1.68
C PRO A 77 -15.34 -18.87 0.85
N GLU A 78 -15.71 -18.60 -0.41
CA GLU A 78 -16.21 -19.60 -1.37
C GLU A 78 -15.14 -20.63 -1.79
N LEU A 79 -13.86 -20.36 -1.54
CA LEU A 79 -12.77 -21.26 -1.86
C LEU A 79 -12.33 -22.13 -0.68
N MET A 80 -12.84 -21.86 0.53
CA MET A 80 -12.45 -22.63 1.72
C MET A 80 -12.97 -24.07 1.65
N GLY A 81 -12.05 -25.03 1.85
CA GLY A 81 -12.34 -26.47 1.71
C GLY A 81 -12.43 -26.97 0.27
N VAL A 82 -12.22 -26.11 -0.73
CA VAL A 82 -12.36 -26.45 -2.15
C VAL A 82 -10.98 -26.60 -2.81
N ALA A 83 -10.78 -27.67 -3.57
CA ALA A 83 -9.56 -27.85 -4.35
C ALA A 83 -9.46 -26.77 -5.42
N THR A 84 -8.55 -25.83 -5.23
CA THR A 84 -8.42 -24.60 -6.03
C THR A 84 -7.09 -24.59 -6.77
N TRP A 85 -7.13 -24.23 -8.06
CA TRP A 85 -5.94 -23.91 -8.82
C TRP A 85 -5.57 -22.45 -8.64
N LEU A 86 -4.31 -22.19 -8.29
CA LEU A 86 -3.74 -20.85 -8.16
C LEU A 86 -2.63 -20.68 -9.19
N ASN A 87 -2.82 -19.80 -10.16
CA ASN A 87 -1.75 -19.37 -11.04
C ASN A 87 -0.75 -18.56 -10.21
N VAL A 88 0.54 -18.83 -10.40
CA VAL A 88 1.62 -18.15 -9.67
C VAL A 88 2.48 -17.38 -10.66
N ARG A 89 2.58 -16.06 -10.49
CA ARG A 89 3.36 -15.18 -11.35
C ARG A 89 4.27 -14.29 -10.51
N GLY A 90 5.53 -14.18 -10.92
CA GLY A 90 6.48 -13.27 -10.28
C GLY A 90 7.55 -12.86 -11.25
N HIS A 91 7.94 -11.60 -11.26
CA HIS A 91 9.08 -11.17 -12.06
C HIS A 91 10.36 -11.77 -11.48
N GLY A 92 11.03 -12.63 -12.25
CA GLY A 92 12.24 -13.34 -11.83
C GLY A 92 12.01 -14.53 -10.90
N TYR A 93 10.75 -14.95 -10.73
CA TYR A 93 10.37 -16.12 -9.96
C TYR A 93 9.24 -16.88 -10.65
N SER A 94 9.28 -18.20 -10.59
CA SER A 94 8.25 -19.04 -11.18
C SER A 94 8.01 -20.32 -10.37
N VAL A 95 6.97 -21.05 -10.73
CA VAL A 95 6.75 -22.43 -10.34
C VAL A 95 6.88 -23.33 -11.58
N PRO A 96 7.15 -24.63 -11.45
CA PRO A 96 7.16 -25.55 -12.58
C PRO A 96 5.87 -25.48 -13.38
N LYS A 97 5.97 -25.70 -14.68
CA LYS A 97 4.79 -25.88 -15.55
C LYS A 97 4.16 -27.24 -15.31
N ASP A 98 2.85 -27.30 -15.37
CA ASP A 98 2.11 -28.58 -15.46
C ASP A 98 2.19 -29.20 -16.87
N GLY A 99 1.53 -30.34 -17.07
CA GLY A 99 1.51 -31.04 -18.35
C GLY A 99 0.85 -30.24 -19.50
N PHE A 100 0.10 -29.18 -19.21
CA PHE A 100 -0.54 -28.30 -20.19
C PHE A 100 0.19 -26.98 -20.35
N GLY A 101 1.28 -26.76 -19.62
CA GLY A 101 2.10 -25.57 -19.72
C GLY A 101 1.70 -24.44 -18.76
N TYR A 102 0.71 -24.62 -17.89
CA TYR A 102 0.32 -23.65 -16.88
C TYR A 102 1.30 -23.63 -15.72
N ARG A 103 1.58 -22.42 -15.19
CA ARG A 103 2.38 -22.24 -14.00
C ARG A 103 1.49 -21.94 -12.81
N GLY A 104 1.35 -22.88 -11.92
CA GLY A 104 0.49 -22.74 -10.75
C GLY A 104 0.58 -23.93 -9.82
N VAL A 105 -0.22 -23.89 -8.77
CA VAL A 105 -0.32 -24.94 -7.76
C VAL A 105 -1.77 -25.25 -7.47
N ARG A 106 -2.05 -26.52 -7.13
CA ARG A 106 -3.36 -26.93 -6.63
C ARG A 106 -3.30 -27.02 -5.11
N VAL A 107 -4.20 -26.34 -4.44
CA VAL A 107 -4.28 -26.25 -2.98
C VAL A 107 -5.72 -26.44 -2.51
N VAL A 108 -5.90 -26.73 -1.23
CA VAL A 108 -7.20 -26.68 -0.55
C VAL A 108 -7.06 -25.65 0.57
N PRO A 109 -7.50 -24.40 0.35
CA PRO A 109 -7.48 -23.39 1.41
C PRO A 109 -8.47 -23.77 2.51
N GLU A 110 -8.10 -23.51 3.76
CA GLU A 110 -8.98 -23.69 4.91
C GLU A 110 -9.01 -22.40 5.74
N ALA A 111 -10.15 -22.12 6.36
CA ALA A 111 -10.31 -20.96 7.22
C ALA A 111 -9.30 -20.99 8.37
N GLY A 112 -8.46 -19.96 8.46
CA GLY A 112 -7.35 -19.87 9.43
C GLY A 112 -6.19 -20.84 9.16
N GLY A 113 -6.25 -21.59 8.05
CA GLY A 113 -5.21 -22.54 7.63
C GLY A 113 -3.95 -21.84 7.10
N LYS A 114 -2.91 -22.64 6.85
CA LYS A 114 -1.62 -22.16 6.31
C LYS A 114 -1.15 -23.02 5.18
N ILE A 115 -0.75 -22.40 4.07
CA ILE A 115 -0.22 -23.03 2.86
C ILE A 115 1.14 -22.41 2.56
N SER A 116 2.10 -23.22 2.13
CA SER A 116 3.39 -22.74 1.65
C SER A 116 3.54 -23.04 0.17
N ILE A 117 3.90 -22.01 -0.61
CA ILE A 117 4.20 -22.13 -2.04
C ILE A 117 5.67 -21.77 -2.24
N ALA A 118 6.47 -22.77 -2.66
CA ALA A 118 7.86 -22.55 -2.98
C ALA A 118 8.00 -22.15 -4.46
N VAL A 119 8.66 -21.03 -4.71
CA VAL A 119 8.98 -20.52 -6.04
C VAL A 119 10.45 -20.70 -6.37
N ASP A 120 10.75 -20.93 -7.63
CA ASP A 120 12.10 -21.03 -8.16
C ASP A 120 12.54 -19.67 -8.72
N ARG A 121 13.76 -19.27 -8.41
CA ARG A 121 14.32 -18.04 -8.91
C ARG A 121 14.90 -18.22 -10.31
N ASP A 122 14.41 -17.44 -11.27
CA ASP A 122 14.77 -17.52 -12.69
C ASP A 122 15.93 -16.56 -13.07
N GLN A 123 16.50 -15.83 -12.09
CA GLN A 123 17.54 -14.82 -12.31
C GLN A 123 18.54 -14.77 -11.15
N LEU A 124 19.68 -14.10 -11.34
CA LEU A 124 20.71 -13.98 -10.30
C LEU A 124 20.26 -13.07 -9.14
N ALA A 125 19.52 -12.00 -9.44
CA ALA A 125 19.06 -11.07 -8.42
C ALA A 125 17.97 -11.67 -7.55
N MET A 126 18.03 -11.40 -6.24
CA MET A 126 17.00 -11.78 -5.27
C MET A 126 16.15 -10.56 -4.92
N ARG A 127 14.85 -10.75 -4.85
CA ARG A 127 13.93 -9.73 -4.39
C ARG A 127 13.85 -9.76 -2.87
N LEU A 128 14.37 -8.72 -2.22
CA LEU A 128 14.41 -8.65 -0.75
C LEU A 128 13.17 -7.99 -0.15
N GLY A 129 12.58 -7.03 -0.85
CA GLY A 129 11.41 -6.31 -0.37
C GLY A 129 11.04 -5.11 -1.24
N ARG A 130 9.89 -4.51 -0.94
CA ARG A 130 9.49 -3.17 -1.35
C ARG A 130 9.89 -2.20 -0.25
N LEU A 131 10.52 -1.08 -0.58
CA LEU A 131 10.92 -0.09 0.42
C LEU A 131 9.82 0.94 0.71
N THR A 132 8.93 1.20 -0.25
CA THR A 132 7.85 2.18 -0.13
C THR A 132 6.55 1.64 -0.71
N GLY A 133 5.45 2.29 -0.37
CA GLY A 133 4.14 2.02 -0.93
C GLY A 133 3.26 1.10 -0.09
N ALA A 134 2.00 1.06 -0.45
CA ALA A 134 1.03 0.16 0.13
C ALA A 134 1.46 -1.30 -0.08
N GLY A 135 1.15 -2.14 0.89
CA GLY A 135 1.42 -3.57 0.81
C GLY A 135 2.77 -4.01 1.34
N LEU A 136 3.52 -3.13 2.04
CA LEU A 136 4.77 -3.54 2.71
C LEU A 136 4.54 -4.71 3.67
N PHE A 137 3.50 -4.66 4.49
CA PHE A 137 3.03 -5.72 5.37
C PHE A 137 1.50 -5.81 5.40
N ALA A 138 0.82 -5.36 4.36
CA ALA A 138 -0.63 -5.26 4.33
C ALA A 138 -1.33 -6.61 4.51
N GLU A 139 -0.82 -7.65 3.87
CA GLU A 139 -1.36 -9.00 3.99
C GLU A 139 -1.08 -9.60 5.37
N SER A 140 0.09 -9.33 5.93
CA SER A 140 0.44 -9.71 7.31
C SER A 140 -0.54 -9.10 8.32
N GLN A 141 -0.93 -7.84 8.16
CA GLN A 141 -1.89 -7.17 9.05
C GLN A 141 -3.28 -7.81 8.99
N LYS A 142 -3.76 -8.19 7.82
CA LYS A 142 -5.02 -8.93 7.66
C LYS A 142 -5.02 -10.27 8.39
N LEU A 143 -3.84 -10.87 8.53
CA LEU A 143 -3.60 -12.13 9.23
C LEU A 143 -3.33 -11.94 10.73
N GLY A 144 -3.37 -10.71 11.24
CA GLY A 144 -3.10 -10.38 12.64
C GLY A 144 -1.62 -10.22 13.00
N TYR A 145 -0.72 -10.19 12.00
CA TYR A 145 0.70 -9.91 12.22
C TYR A 145 0.99 -8.42 11.98
N GLU A 146 2.10 -7.92 12.52
CA GLU A 146 2.61 -6.57 12.25
C GLU A 146 1.56 -5.45 12.50
N LEU A 147 0.73 -5.60 13.53
CA LEU A 147 -0.38 -4.68 13.83
C LEU A 147 0.10 -3.28 14.24
N ASP A 148 1.36 -3.14 14.62
CA ASP A 148 2.02 -1.86 14.90
C ASP A 148 2.44 -1.10 13.64
N TRP A 149 2.42 -1.76 12.47
CA TRP A 149 2.73 -1.14 11.18
C TRP A 149 1.59 -0.24 10.71
N LYS A 150 1.87 1.06 10.61
CA LYS A 150 0.89 2.04 10.14
C LYS A 150 1.12 2.35 8.67
N GLU A 151 0.04 2.43 7.92
CA GLU A 151 0.11 2.85 6.53
C GLU A 151 0.55 4.32 6.46
N SER A 152 1.49 4.59 5.54
CA SER A 152 2.04 5.93 5.35
C SER A 152 1.16 6.85 4.49
N GLY A 153 0.25 6.29 3.71
CA GLY A 153 -0.43 6.98 2.62
C GLY A 153 0.42 7.10 1.34
N VAL A 154 1.66 6.59 1.36
CA VAL A 154 2.55 6.54 0.19
C VAL A 154 2.37 5.20 -0.50
N MET A 155 1.80 5.22 -1.72
CA MET A 155 1.49 4.00 -2.49
C MET A 155 2.66 3.51 -3.33
N GLY A 156 3.63 4.36 -3.58
CA GLY A 156 4.85 4.10 -4.32
C GLY A 156 5.55 5.40 -4.66
N CYS A 157 6.81 5.32 -4.99
CA CYS A 157 7.60 6.47 -5.44
C CYS A 157 8.78 5.99 -6.29
N ASP A 158 9.39 6.92 -7.00
CA ASP A 158 10.59 6.69 -7.76
C ASP A 158 11.83 7.38 -7.16
N SER A 159 12.96 7.31 -7.86
CA SER A 159 14.18 8.11 -7.61
C SER A 159 14.62 8.13 -6.15
N VAL A 160 14.68 6.97 -5.51
CA VAL A 160 15.04 6.85 -4.09
C VAL A 160 16.49 7.29 -3.85
N GLN A 161 16.65 8.23 -2.92
CA GLN A 161 17.95 8.72 -2.46
C GLN A 161 18.01 8.67 -0.94
N ASN A 162 19.19 8.54 -0.38
CA ASN A 162 19.38 8.65 1.05
C ASN A 162 20.76 9.14 1.43
N ALA A 163 20.88 9.75 2.60
CA ALA A 163 22.14 10.13 3.23
C ALA A 163 22.05 9.98 4.75
N MET A 164 23.19 9.68 5.37
CA MET A 164 23.32 9.77 6.83
C MET A 164 23.52 11.23 7.22
N HIS A 165 22.71 11.73 8.15
CA HIS A 165 22.83 13.10 8.64
C HIS A 165 22.40 13.16 10.11
N LEU A 166 23.29 13.68 10.96
CA LEU A 166 23.06 13.87 12.41
C LEU A 166 22.48 12.64 13.12
N GLY A 167 23.05 11.46 12.85
CA GLY A 167 22.63 10.21 13.47
C GLY A 167 21.33 9.59 12.96
N LYS A 168 20.74 10.16 11.94
CA LYS A 168 19.57 9.62 11.25
C LYS A 168 19.90 9.35 9.78
N ARG A 169 19.21 8.39 9.17
CA ARG A 169 19.19 8.24 7.73
C ARG A 169 18.04 9.08 7.17
N PHE A 170 18.38 10.01 6.35
CA PHE A 170 17.45 10.86 5.62
C PHE A 170 17.12 10.21 4.27
N TRP A 171 15.86 10.16 3.91
CA TRP A 171 15.34 9.60 2.66
C TRP A 171 14.66 10.69 1.86
N ALA A 172 14.86 10.67 0.55
CA ALA A 172 14.13 11.50 -0.39
C ALA A 172 13.69 10.63 -1.57
N TRP A 173 12.48 10.87 -2.03
CA TRP A 173 11.90 10.19 -3.18
C TRP A 173 11.43 11.23 -4.20
N GLY A 174 11.42 10.84 -5.47
CA GLY A 174 10.82 11.61 -6.55
C GLY A 174 9.29 11.56 -6.52
N ASP A 175 8.70 11.48 -7.68
CA ASP A 175 7.25 11.43 -7.83
C ASP A 175 6.61 10.37 -6.93
N THR A 176 5.59 10.79 -6.18
CA THR A 176 5.00 9.95 -5.14
C THR A 176 3.52 9.69 -5.43
N ASN A 177 3.18 8.42 -5.57
CA ASN A 177 1.80 7.97 -5.74
C ASN A 177 1.07 8.03 -4.39
N LEU A 178 -0.13 8.62 -4.39
CA LEU A 178 -1.04 8.66 -3.25
C LEU A 178 -2.27 7.78 -3.51
N PRO A 179 -3.04 7.42 -2.48
CA PRO A 179 -4.23 6.60 -2.66
C PRO A 179 -5.27 7.19 -3.62
N ASN A 180 -5.34 8.51 -3.69
CA ASN A 180 -6.33 9.24 -4.51
C ASN A 180 -5.88 9.50 -5.93
N TYR A 181 -4.58 9.44 -6.24
CA TYR A 181 -4.07 9.69 -7.57
C TYR A 181 -2.63 9.18 -7.78
N PRO A 182 -2.32 8.52 -8.91
CA PRO A 182 -0.94 8.30 -9.34
C PRO A 182 -0.25 9.65 -9.53
N LEU A 183 1.00 9.79 -9.10
CA LEU A 183 1.70 11.07 -9.06
C LEU A 183 0.96 12.13 -8.21
N GLY A 184 0.27 11.72 -7.16
CA GLY A 184 -0.48 12.61 -6.27
C GLY A 184 0.39 13.68 -5.59
N ARG A 185 1.71 13.45 -5.50
CA ARG A 185 2.74 14.44 -5.22
C ARG A 185 3.77 14.43 -6.36
N PHE A 186 3.72 15.43 -7.21
CA PHE A 186 4.70 15.68 -8.29
C PHE A 186 5.93 16.44 -7.79
N HIS A 187 6.04 16.65 -6.50
CA HIS A 187 7.21 17.11 -5.77
C HIS A 187 7.83 15.93 -5.04
N MET A 188 9.09 16.07 -4.67
CA MET A 188 9.75 15.08 -3.85
C MET A 188 9.10 14.99 -2.47
N THR A 189 9.02 13.79 -1.94
CA THR A 189 8.62 13.51 -0.56
C THR A 189 9.81 12.92 0.19
N GLY A 190 9.69 12.72 1.48
CA GLY A 190 10.78 12.17 2.26
C GLY A 190 10.40 11.65 3.63
N ALA A 191 11.38 11.07 4.28
CA ALA A 191 11.27 10.53 5.63
C ALA A 191 12.64 10.52 6.32
N THR A 192 12.63 10.21 7.61
CA THR A 192 13.82 9.80 8.35
C THR A 192 13.65 8.39 8.92
N THR A 193 14.79 7.71 9.13
CA THR A 193 14.87 6.51 9.96
C THR A 193 16.03 6.67 10.95
N LEU A 194 15.95 6.02 12.11
CA LEU A 194 17.04 6.02 13.05
C LEU A 194 18.24 5.25 12.49
N HIS A 195 19.46 5.64 12.89
CA HIS A 195 20.66 4.95 12.45
C HIS A 195 20.74 3.50 12.99
N SER A 196 20.23 3.27 14.20
CA SER A 196 20.11 1.93 14.80
C SER A 196 19.17 1.00 14.03
N ASP A 197 18.26 1.58 13.23
CA ASP A 197 17.41 0.85 12.32
C ASP A 197 18.17 0.56 11.02
N SER A 198 19.36 -0.05 11.15
CA SER A 198 20.08 -0.58 10.01
C SER A 198 19.10 -1.43 9.22
N LEU A 199 19.02 -1.19 7.90
CA LEU A 199 18.17 -2.01 7.03
C LEU A 199 18.48 -3.48 7.31
N PRO A 200 17.48 -4.30 7.68
CA PRO A 200 17.74 -5.72 7.87
C PRO A 200 18.33 -6.26 6.58
N VAL A 201 19.50 -6.85 6.67
CA VAL A 201 20.20 -7.44 5.51
C VAL A 201 19.45 -8.67 5.01
N LEU A 202 18.68 -9.29 5.90
CA LEU A 202 17.91 -10.49 5.61
C LEU A 202 16.41 -10.18 5.54
N PRO A 203 15.69 -10.74 4.56
CA PRO A 203 14.25 -10.59 4.50
C PRO A 203 13.53 -11.30 5.68
N PRO A 204 12.38 -10.82 6.09
CA PRO A 204 11.59 -9.75 5.47
C PRO A 204 12.15 -8.35 5.77
N VAL A 205 12.26 -7.52 4.72
CA VAL A 205 12.71 -6.13 4.89
C VAL A 205 11.57 -5.27 5.41
N ARG A 206 11.79 -4.65 6.57
CA ARG A 206 10.89 -3.68 7.18
C ARG A 206 11.66 -2.41 7.52
N VAL A 207 11.17 -1.26 7.06
CA VAL A 207 11.79 0.05 7.32
C VAL A 207 10.79 0.95 8.02
N ALA A 208 11.08 1.33 9.25
CA ALA A 208 10.21 2.19 10.06
C ALA A 208 10.41 3.67 9.67
N TYR A 209 9.82 4.09 8.56
CA TYR A 209 9.88 5.47 8.11
C TYR A 209 9.12 6.43 9.01
N GLN A 210 9.75 7.52 9.38
CA GLN A 210 9.11 8.72 9.93
C GLN A 210 8.93 9.70 8.79
N TYR A 211 7.80 9.60 8.08
CA TYR A 211 7.51 10.46 6.93
C TYR A 211 7.33 11.91 7.35
N PHE A 212 7.82 12.82 6.54
CA PHE A 212 7.46 14.24 6.64
C PHE A 212 6.01 14.41 6.20
N ARG A 213 5.22 15.14 6.99
CA ARG A 213 3.78 15.23 6.80
C ARG A 213 3.28 16.65 6.93
N GLU A 214 2.29 16.98 6.13
CA GLU A 214 1.46 18.16 6.31
C GLU A 214 0.62 18.05 7.60
N PRO A 215 0.07 19.15 8.11
CA PRO A 215 -0.83 19.13 9.27
C PRO A 215 -2.03 18.20 9.09
N ASP A 216 -2.48 17.99 7.85
CA ASP A 216 -3.57 17.07 7.50
C ASP A 216 -3.12 15.60 7.33
N THR A 217 -1.91 15.28 7.75
CA THR A 217 -1.27 13.94 7.72
C THR A 217 -0.85 13.42 6.33
N ARG A 218 -1.12 14.13 5.25
CA ARG A 218 -0.60 13.78 3.92
C ARG A 218 0.94 13.89 3.88
N PRO A 219 1.63 13.11 3.04
CA PRO A 219 3.06 13.31 2.83
C PRO A 219 3.35 14.74 2.36
N SER A 220 4.27 15.44 3.02
CA SER A 220 4.65 16.80 2.65
C SER A 220 5.64 16.81 1.49
N ASN A 221 5.68 17.93 0.78
CA ASN A 221 6.76 18.19 -0.16
C ASN A 221 8.08 18.40 0.62
N LEU A 222 9.14 17.77 0.15
CA LEU A 222 10.44 17.84 0.81
C LEU A 222 11.17 19.15 0.54
N ALA A 223 11.01 19.71 -0.65
CA ALA A 223 11.67 20.92 -1.07
C ALA A 223 10.76 21.70 -2.01
N GLU A 224 10.46 22.96 -1.64
CA GLU A 224 9.70 23.88 -2.47
C GLU A 224 10.52 25.15 -2.66
N PHE A 225 11.20 25.23 -3.81
CA PHE A 225 11.87 26.46 -4.21
C PHE A 225 10.88 27.40 -4.93
N PRO A 226 11.07 28.71 -4.81
CA PRO A 226 10.27 29.66 -5.58
C PRO A 226 10.29 29.37 -7.08
N GLY A 227 9.24 29.77 -7.77
CA GLY A 227 9.07 29.58 -9.21
C GLY A 227 8.17 28.42 -9.57
N ASP A 228 7.82 28.31 -10.86
CA ASP A 228 6.85 27.38 -11.37
C ASP A 228 7.33 25.94 -11.28
N GLY A 229 6.38 25.03 -11.04
CA GLY A 229 6.56 23.60 -11.08
C GLY A 229 7.36 22.99 -9.92
N PRO A 230 7.63 21.68 -9.95
CA PRO A 230 8.27 20.97 -8.88
C PRO A 230 9.76 21.30 -8.75
N THR A 231 10.29 21.07 -7.56
CA THR A 231 11.73 21.01 -7.29
C THR A 231 12.14 19.56 -7.12
N TRP A 232 13.09 19.09 -7.91
CA TRP A 232 13.65 17.77 -7.79
C TRP A 232 15.07 17.83 -7.25
N LEU A 233 15.32 17.07 -6.19
CA LEU A 233 16.64 16.98 -5.57
C LEU A 233 17.40 15.78 -6.10
N SER A 234 18.72 15.87 -6.11
CA SER A 234 19.61 14.74 -6.37
C SER A 234 20.93 14.90 -5.61
N GLY A 235 21.60 13.75 -5.40
CA GLY A 235 22.94 13.74 -4.81
C GLY A 235 22.95 14.20 -3.35
N LEU A 236 22.03 13.74 -2.52
CA LEU A 236 22.00 14.03 -1.09
C LEU A 236 23.30 13.63 -0.40
N VAL A 237 23.92 14.58 0.30
CA VAL A 237 25.15 14.35 1.07
C VAL A 237 25.19 15.22 2.33
N SER A 238 25.73 14.67 3.42
CA SER A 238 25.96 15.41 4.65
C SER A 238 27.41 15.90 4.70
N LEU A 239 27.61 17.21 4.72
CA LEU A 239 28.92 17.84 4.68
C LEU A 239 29.10 18.78 5.90
N PRO A 240 30.34 18.88 6.45
CA PRO A 240 30.64 19.89 7.46
C PRO A 240 30.61 21.29 6.84
N GLY A 241 29.92 22.21 7.49
CA GLY A 241 29.98 23.64 7.17
C GLY A 241 31.22 24.30 7.72
N HIS A 242 31.49 25.54 7.33
CA HIS A 242 32.60 26.34 7.85
C HIS A 242 32.51 26.61 9.35
N ASP A 243 31.30 26.53 9.90
CA ASP A 243 30.98 26.66 11.31
C ASP A 243 31.14 25.34 12.10
N GLY A 244 31.58 24.27 11.43
CA GLY A 244 31.70 22.94 11.98
C GLY A 244 30.36 22.17 12.09
N ALA A 245 29.22 22.82 11.84
CA ALA A 245 27.93 22.17 11.84
C ALA A 245 27.73 21.38 10.52
N TYR A 246 27.24 20.17 10.63
CA TYR A 246 26.91 19.37 9.44
C TYR A 246 25.65 19.91 8.76
N LYS A 247 25.70 19.99 7.43
CA LYS A 247 24.60 20.43 6.57
C LYS A 247 24.25 19.34 5.59
N LEU A 248 22.95 19.11 5.38
CA LEU A 248 22.45 18.22 4.35
C LEU A 248 22.37 18.98 3.03
N VAL A 249 23.17 18.63 2.08
CA VAL A 249 23.32 19.32 0.80
C VAL A 249 22.79 18.44 -0.32
N ALA A 250 22.20 19.04 -1.33
CA ALA A 250 21.76 18.39 -2.56
C ALA A 250 21.93 19.33 -3.76
N SER A 251 21.96 18.77 -4.95
CA SER A 251 21.63 19.53 -6.14
C SER A 251 20.13 19.59 -6.33
N TYR A 252 19.64 20.64 -6.96
CA TYR A 252 18.23 20.76 -7.31
C TYR A 252 18.03 21.13 -8.76
N SER A 253 16.89 20.75 -9.31
CA SER A 253 16.38 21.16 -10.61
C SER A 253 14.95 21.64 -10.49
N LYS A 254 14.64 22.80 -11.09
CA LYS A 254 13.28 23.31 -11.26
C LYS A 254 12.76 22.90 -12.63
N ILE A 255 11.57 22.33 -12.64
CA ILE A 255 10.96 21.76 -13.84
C ILE A 255 9.65 22.49 -14.14
N ARG A 256 9.43 22.87 -15.39
CA ARG A 256 8.16 23.43 -15.87
C ARG A 256 7.59 22.61 -17.03
N PRO A 257 6.29 22.74 -17.30
CA PRO A 257 5.69 22.06 -18.45
C PRO A 257 6.41 22.36 -19.77
N PRO A 258 6.53 21.39 -20.69
CA PRO A 258 6.10 19.99 -20.59
C PRO A 258 7.09 19.02 -19.91
N MET A 259 8.12 19.38 -19.26
CA MET A 259 9.19 18.66 -18.58
C MET A 259 10.56 19.34 -18.85
N THR A 260 10.56 20.65 -18.88
CA THR A 260 11.76 21.42 -19.18
C THR A 260 12.42 21.87 -17.88
N GLU A 261 13.68 21.47 -17.67
CA GLU A 261 14.52 22.06 -16.64
C GLU A 261 14.86 23.49 -17.04
N TYR A 262 14.57 24.45 -16.16
CA TYR A 262 14.84 25.88 -16.41
C TYR A 262 15.76 26.51 -15.37
N GLU A 263 15.98 25.81 -14.25
CA GLU A 263 16.89 26.26 -13.20
C GLU A 263 17.54 25.05 -12.53
N ARG A 264 18.81 25.18 -12.19
CA ARG A 264 19.58 24.15 -11.48
C ARG A 264 20.57 24.82 -10.53
N GLY A 265 20.81 24.19 -9.39
CA GLY A 265 21.77 24.69 -8.42
C GLY A 265 22.08 23.69 -7.31
N LEU A 266 22.75 24.20 -6.29
CA LEU A 266 22.97 23.51 -5.03
C LEU A 266 22.11 24.12 -3.94
N CYS A 267 21.65 23.29 -3.01
CA CYS A 267 20.85 23.73 -1.89
C CYS A 267 21.28 23.05 -0.59
N VAL A 268 20.92 23.69 0.51
CA VAL A 268 21.02 23.13 1.85
C VAL A 268 19.60 22.87 2.31
N LEU A 269 19.33 21.63 2.71
CA LEU A 269 18.05 21.26 3.29
C LEU A 269 18.05 21.58 4.79
N SER A 270 17.11 22.44 5.21
CA SER A 270 16.88 22.75 6.62
C SER A 270 15.86 21.77 7.18
N LEU A 271 16.24 20.98 8.18
CA LEU A 271 15.34 20.05 8.85
C LEU A 271 14.47 20.71 9.95
N ILE A 272 14.61 22.03 10.13
CA ILE A 272 13.87 22.77 11.16
C ILE A 272 12.44 23.08 10.69
N HIS A 273 12.20 23.01 9.39
CA HIS A 273 10.93 23.35 8.76
C HIS A 273 10.24 22.15 8.08
N ILE A 274 10.71 20.95 8.38
CA ILE A 274 10.16 19.70 7.85
C ILE A 274 9.53 18.90 8.99
#